data_d94dc7e5fabba0cd70f9b9cf07ee0486
#
_entry.id   d94dc7e5fabba0cd70f9b9cf07ee0486
#
_cell.length_a   1.000
_cell.length_b   1.000
_cell.length_c   1.000
_cell.angle_alpha   90.00
_cell.angle_beta   90.00
_cell.angle_gamma   90.00
#
_symmetry.space_group_name_H-M   'P 1'
#
loop_
_entity.id
_entity.type
_entity.pdbx_description
1 polymer ?
#
loop_
_entity_poly.entity_id
_entity_poly.type
_entity_poly.pdbx_seq_one_letter_code
_entity_poly.pdbx_strand_id
1 'polypeptide(L)'
;VLAAPIAKYQKGKQMFSKVTDLPCYDLSGEFQKLLDNDVIRWHEVEKDQICLNTVPGQDDNFFYGRGSLDYDWDNSTVDSNGTIKVSLRDVPLKEQDFTVLCSQFRNTVFEDVYNALTSKYKLGRVRIMNLQPKKCLTWHADNTNRVHYPIKTQKGCFMVINSKVQHLDQNTWWFTNTNNNMHTAFNGSKQDRYHLVAAILD
;
A
#
# COMPACT_ATOMS: atom_id res chain seq x y z
N VAL A 1 12.76 -31.89 -7.98
CA VAL A 1 12.78 -30.65 -7.23
C VAL A 1 13.66 -29.68 -8.00
N LEU A 2 13.07 -28.79 -8.81
CA LEU A 2 13.80 -27.74 -9.52
C LEU A 2 14.13 -26.63 -8.52
N ALA A 3 15.41 -26.41 -8.26
CA ALA A 3 15.87 -25.28 -7.47
C ALA A 3 15.56 -23.98 -8.20
N ALA A 4 14.80 -23.08 -7.58
CA ALA A 4 14.58 -21.75 -8.08
C ALA A 4 15.93 -21.02 -8.24
N PRO A 5 16.14 -20.24 -9.31
CA PRO A 5 17.38 -19.51 -9.50
C PRO A 5 17.58 -18.52 -8.36
N ILE A 6 18.72 -18.62 -7.68
CA ILE A 6 19.15 -17.65 -6.67
C ILE A 6 19.32 -16.32 -7.38
N ALA A 7 18.43 -15.37 -7.08
CA ALA A 7 18.48 -14.02 -7.61
C ALA A 7 19.89 -13.43 -7.35
N LYS A 8 20.56 -12.97 -8.40
CA LYS A 8 21.89 -12.35 -8.28
C LYS A 8 21.78 -11.15 -7.34
N TYR A 9 22.37 -11.25 -6.18
CA TYR A 9 22.46 -10.17 -5.19
C TYR A 9 23.15 -8.96 -5.82
N GLN A 10 22.40 -7.91 -6.08
CA GLN A 10 22.97 -6.63 -6.53
C GLN A 10 23.65 -5.94 -5.34
N LYS A 11 24.98 -6.09 -5.28
CA LYS A 11 25.84 -5.45 -4.29
C LYS A 11 25.80 -3.94 -4.51
N GLY A 12 25.19 -3.16 -3.59
CA GLY A 12 25.32 -1.71 -3.56
C GLY A 12 24.06 -0.85 -3.57
N LYS A 13 22.86 -1.36 -3.93
CA LYS A 13 21.64 -0.55 -3.85
C LYS A 13 21.08 -0.54 -2.41
N GLN A 14 20.87 0.68 -1.88
CA GLN A 14 20.19 0.85 -0.60
C GLN A 14 18.73 0.37 -0.72
N MET A 15 18.32 -0.53 0.18
CA MET A 15 16.95 -1.10 0.16
C MET A 15 15.94 -0.17 0.80
N PHE A 16 16.39 0.64 1.76
CA PHE A 16 15.56 1.58 2.50
C PHE A 16 16.29 2.92 2.61
N SER A 17 15.60 4.02 2.39
CA SER A 17 16.12 5.37 2.66
C SER A 17 15.01 6.29 3.14
N LYS A 18 15.35 7.20 4.07
CA LYS A 18 14.41 8.26 4.47
C LYS A 18 14.31 9.28 3.34
N VAL A 19 13.10 9.76 3.09
CA VAL A 19 12.82 10.87 2.18
C VAL A 19 12.58 12.10 3.05
N THR A 20 13.47 13.07 2.97
CA THR A 20 13.52 14.21 3.91
C THR A 20 12.99 15.52 3.33
N ASP A 21 12.69 15.54 2.04
CA ASP A 21 12.21 16.69 1.29
C ASP A 21 10.70 16.66 0.99
N LEU A 22 9.96 15.76 1.64
CA LEU A 22 8.50 15.76 1.70
C LEU A 22 8.05 16.25 3.08
N PRO A 23 6.97 17.04 3.17
CA PRO A 23 6.43 17.48 4.44
C PRO A 23 5.90 16.30 5.27
N CYS A 24 6.05 16.38 6.58
CA CYS A 24 5.49 15.39 7.52
C CYS A 24 4.10 15.83 7.98
N TYR A 25 3.19 14.87 8.11
CA TYR A 25 1.81 15.07 8.49
C TYR A 25 1.44 14.17 9.67
N ASP A 26 0.59 14.64 10.57
CA ASP A 26 -0.09 13.74 11.52
C ASP A 26 -1.35 13.18 10.87
N LEU A 27 -1.21 12.04 10.22
CA LEU A 27 -2.31 11.39 9.50
C LEU A 27 -3.18 10.53 10.40
N SER A 28 -2.73 10.15 11.59
CA SER A 28 -3.44 9.17 12.42
C SER A 28 -4.78 9.71 12.92
N GLY A 29 -4.82 10.94 13.38
CA GLY A 29 -6.04 11.60 13.85
C GLY A 29 -7.05 11.82 12.72
N GLU A 30 -6.59 12.28 11.55
CA GLU A 30 -7.48 12.49 10.41
C GLU A 30 -8.00 11.18 9.83
N PHE A 31 -7.15 10.16 9.73
CA PHE A 31 -7.57 8.84 9.30
C PHE A 31 -8.66 8.26 10.21
N GLN A 32 -8.49 8.40 11.53
CA GLN A 32 -9.50 7.96 12.49
C GLN A 32 -10.82 8.73 12.34
N LYS A 33 -10.77 10.05 12.14
CA LYS A 33 -11.99 10.85 11.90
C LYS A 33 -12.75 10.40 10.66
N LEU A 34 -12.05 10.09 9.57
CA LEU A 34 -12.69 9.61 8.34
C LEU A 34 -13.39 8.26 8.56
N LEU A 35 -12.80 7.38 9.37
CA LEU A 35 -13.40 6.10 9.76
C LEU A 35 -14.61 6.30 10.71
N ASP A 36 -14.47 7.13 11.74
CA ASP A 36 -15.50 7.36 12.75
C ASP A 36 -16.76 8.04 12.18
N ASN A 37 -16.58 8.86 11.14
CA ASN A 37 -17.67 9.54 10.43
C ASN A 37 -18.20 8.74 9.22
N ASP A 38 -17.76 7.49 9.05
CA ASP A 38 -18.14 6.61 7.92
C ASP A 38 -17.91 7.23 6.53
N VAL A 39 -16.95 8.17 6.43
CA VAL A 39 -16.52 8.74 5.14
C VAL A 39 -15.74 7.70 4.34
N ILE A 40 -14.92 6.92 5.05
CA ILE A 40 -14.23 5.73 4.54
C ILE A 40 -14.47 4.57 5.49
N ARG A 41 -14.33 3.36 4.97
CA ARG A 41 -14.41 2.14 5.78
C ARG A 41 -13.50 1.06 5.23
N TRP A 42 -13.20 0.07 6.05
CA TRP A 42 -12.58 -1.15 5.56
C TRP A 42 -13.59 -2.00 4.78
N HIS A 43 -13.13 -2.66 3.74
CA HIS A 43 -13.96 -3.61 3.01
C HIS A 43 -14.43 -4.75 3.95
N GLU A 44 -15.66 -5.18 3.81
CA GLU A 44 -16.27 -6.14 4.75
C GLU A 44 -15.53 -7.48 4.80
N VAL A 45 -15.09 -7.96 3.64
CA VAL A 45 -14.41 -9.26 3.51
C VAL A 45 -12.92 -9.14 3.81
N GLU A 46 -12.25 -8.12 3.24
CA GLU A 46 -10.81 -7.90 3.38
C GLU A 46 -10.56 -6.51 3.95
N LYS A 47 -10.19 -6.45 5.22
CA LYS A 47 -9.89 -5.21 5.94
C LYS A 47 -8.43 -4.82 5.78
N ASP A 48 -7.93 -4.78 4.54
CA ASP A 48 -6.50 -4.68 4.27
C ASP A 48 -6.08 -3.43 3.49
N GLN A 49 -6.95 -2.88 2.63
CA GLN A 49 -6.58 -1.78 1.76
C GLN A 49 -7.72 -0.77 1.55
N ILE A 50 -7.36 0.52 1.54
CA ILE A 50 -8.18 1.65 1.12
C ILE A 50 -7.35 2.44 0.10
N CYS A 51 -7.88 2.65 -1.11
CA CYS A 51 -7.19 3.37 -2.17
C CYS A 51 -7.42 4.88 -2.00
N LEU A 52 -6.33 5.64 -2.00
CA LEU A 52 -6.37 7.10 -1.96
C LEU A 52 -6.71 7.67 -3.33
N ASN A 53 -6.20 7.04 -4.37
CA ASN A 53 -6.46 7.37 -5.77
C ASN A 53 -7.04 6.19 -6.54
N THR A 54 -7.70 6.51 -7.63
CA THR A 54 -8.44 5.60 -8.47
C THR A 54 -8.26 5.93 -9.96
N VAL A 55 -8.92 5.19 -10.82
CA VAL A 55 -8.96 5.48 -12.26
C VAL A 55 -10.10 6.49 -12.56
N PRO A 56 -10.03 7.26 -13.65
CA PRO A 56 -11.11 8.16 -14.08
C PRO A 56 -12.45 7.43 -14.19
N GLY A 57 -13.50 8.06 -13.66
CA GLY A 57 -14.85 7.49 -13.63
C GLY A 57 -15.16 6.58 -12.45
N GLN A 58 -14.19 6.37 -11.54
CA GLN A 58 -14.36 5.63 -10.29
C GLN A 58 -14.11 6.52 -9.06
N ASP A 59 -14.35 7.82 -9.18
CA ASP A 59 -13.93 8.86 -8.22
C ASP A 59 -14.44 8.63 -6.79
N ASP A 60 -15.57 7.97 -6.63
CA ASP A 60 -16.17 7.68 -5.33
C ASP A 60 -15.84 6.29 -4.79
N ASN A 61 -15.10 5.48 -5.55
CA ASN A 61 -14.79 4.10 -5.19
C ASN A 61 -13.36 3.94 -4.66
N PHE A 62 -13.18 4.15 -3.36
CA PHE A 62 -11.89 3.97 -2.68
C PHE A 62 -11.51 2.49 -2.44
N PHE A 63 -12.27 1.54 -2.96
CA PHE A 63 -11.89 0.14 -3.04
C PHE A 63 -11.34 -0.26 -4.41
N TYR A 64 -11.57 0.56 -5.45
CA TYR A 64 -11.15 0.24 -6.81
C TYR A 64 -9.61 0.19 -6.92
N GLY A 65 -9.09 -0.91 -7.42
CA GLY A 65 -7.63 -1.15 -7.48
C GLY A 65 -7.04 -1.80 -6.24
N ARG A 66 -7.86 -2.30 -5.33
CA ARG A 66 -7.46 -3.13 -4.20
C ARG A 66 -6.84 -4.46 -4.68
N GLY A 67 -5.91 -5.02 -3.92
CA GLY A 67 -5.27 -6.30 -4.26
C GLY A 67 -4.40 -6.26 -5.53
N SER A 68 -4.34 -7.38 -6.24
CA SER A 68 -3.67 -7.47 -7.54
C SER A 68 -4.52 -6.86 -8.64
N LEU A 69 -3.91 -6.12 -9.56
CA LEU A 69 -4.58 -5.44 -10.67
C LEU A 69 -5.11 -6.38 -11.75
N ASP A 70 -4.65 -7.62 -11.76
CA ASP A 70 -5.11 -8.65 -12.69
C ASP A 70 -6.51 -9.18 -12.32
N TYR A 71 -6.94 -9.00 -11.05
CA TYR A 71 -8.17 -9.57 -10.52
C TYR A 71 -9.22 -8.50 -10.23
N ASP A 72 -10.48 -8.89 -10.41
CA ASP A 72 -11.64 -8.05 -10.10
C ASP A 72 -12.08 -8.23 -8.64
N TRP A 73 -11.35 -7.60 -7.73
CA TRP A 73 -11.62 -7.65 -6.30
C TRP A 73 -12.93 -6.94 -5.90
N ASP A 74 -13.40 -6.01 -6.73
CA ASP A 74 -14.64 -5.25 -6.44
C ASP A 74 -15.88 -6.15 -6.57
N ASN A 75 -15.81 -7.16 -7.44
CA ASN A 75 -16.85 -8.18 -7.64
C ASN A 75 -16.51 -9.50 -6.94
N SER A 76 -15.63 -9.49 -5.95
CA SER A 76 -15.30 -10.67 -5.17
C SER A 76 -16.50 -11.16 -4.35
N THR A 77 -16.65 -12.47 -4.24
CA THR A 77 -17.67 -13.11 -3.43
C THR A 77 -17.05 -14.02 -2.38
N VAL A 78 -17.83 -14.34 -1.33
CA VAL A 78 -17.40 -15.31 -0.32
C VAL A 78 -18.32 -16.53 -0.43
N ASP A 79 -17.75 -17.71 -0.56
CA ASP A 79 -18.54 -18.95 -0.57
C ASP A 79 -18.97 -19.37 0.85
N SER A 80 -19.78 -20.44 0.92
CA SER A 80 -20.30 -20.97 2.19
C SER A 80 -19.22 -21.42 3.19
N ASN A 81 -17.99 -21.62 2.73
CA ASN A 81 -16.85 -22.03 3.55
C ASN A 81 -15.98 -20.83 3.97
N GLY A 82 -16.38 -19.60 3.63
CA GLY A 82 -15.61 -18.40 3.91
C GLY A 82 -14.44 -18.15 2.94
N THR A 83 -14.37 -18.89 1.82
CA THR A 83 -13.31 -18.71 0.81
C THR A 83 -13.68 -17.57 -0.12
N ILE A 84 -12.76 -16.61 -0.28
CA ILE A 84 -12.93 -15.51 -1.20
C ILE A 84 -12.72 -16.00 -2.62
N LYS A 85 -13.71 -15.76 -3.48
CA LYS A 85 -13.65 -16.02 -4.92
C LYS A 85 -13.53 -14.72 -5.66
N VAL A 86 -12.53 -14.63 -6.52
CA VAL A 86 -12.25 -13.47 -7.34
C VAL A 86 -11.97 -13.91 -8.77
N SER A 87 -12.53 -13.21 -9.75
CA SER A 87 -12.31 -13.46 -11.18
C SER A 87 -11.11 -12.65 -11.70
N LEU A 88 -10.52 -13.13 -12.78
CA LEU A 88 -9.57 -12.31 -13.56
C LEU A 88 -10.36 -11.20 -14.27
N ARG A 89 -9.73 -10.02 -14.41
CA ARG A 89 -10.26 -8.96 -15.27
C ARG A 89 -10.01 -9.33 -16.74
N ASP A 90 -10.96 -9.01 -17.62
CA ASP A 90 -10.79 -9.15 -19.06
C ASP A 90 -9.61 -8.29 -19.56
N VAL A 91 -9.45 -7.10 -18.98
CA VAL A 91 -8.32 -6.20 -19.21
C VAL A 91 -7.71 -5.83 -17.86
N PRO A 92 -6.46 -6.27 -17.58
CA PRO A 92 -5.77 -5.90 -16.34
C PRO A 92 -5.60 -4.38 -16.22
N LEU A 93 -5.82 -3.85 -15.02
CA LEU A 93 -5.50 -2.47 -14.71
C LEU A 93 -3.96 -2.30 -14.60
N LYS A 94 -3.49 -1.09 -14.85
CA LYS A 94 -2.07 -0.74 -14.72
C LYS A 94 -1.90 0.33 -13.67
N GLU A 95 -0.75 0.37 -13.01
CA GLU A 95 -0.45 1.38 -11.99
C GLU A 95 -0.64 2.82 -12.52
N GLN A 96 -0.27 3.09 -13.79
CA GLN A 96 -0.40 4.42 -14.41
C GLN A 96 -1.84 4.87 -14.67
N ASP A 97 -2.83 3.99 -14.55
CA ASP A 97 -4.23 4.33 -14.79
C ASP A 97 -4.85 5.09 -13.57
N PHE A 98 -4.19 5.01 -12.41
CA PHE A 98 -4.65 5.59 -11.14
C PHE A 98 -4.25 7.06 -11.00
N THR A 99 -5.00 7.94 -11.65
CA THR A 99 -4.66 9.36 -11.79
C THR A 99 -5.60 10.32 -11.04
N VAL A 100 -6.68 9.83 -10.44
CA VAL A 100 -7.71 10.64 -9.79
C VAL A 100 -7.72 10.39 -8.29
N LEU A 101 -7.64 11.45 -7.48
CA LEU A 101 -7.85 11.37 -6.03
C LEU A 101 -9.31 11.01 -5.74
N CYS A 102 -9.55 9.99 -4.89
CA CYS A 102 -10.90 9.64 -4.48
C CYS A 102 -11.57 10.80 -3.75
N SER A 103 -12.87 11.01 -4.00
CA SER A 103 -13.62 12.16 -3.51
C SER A 103 -13.64 12.28 -1.99
N GLN A 104 -13.60 11.15 -1.27
CA GLN A 104 -13.56 11.07 0.19
C GLN A 104 -12.32 11.73 0.82
N PHE A 105 -11.25 11.87 0.07
CA PHE A 105 -9.99 12.46 0.53
C PHE A 105 -9.82 13.92 0.12
N ARG A 106 -10.70 14.46 -0.72
CA ARG A 106 -10.68 15.88 -1.13
C ARG A 106 -10.97 16.78 0.08
N ASN A 107 -10.31 17.92 0.12
CA ASN A 107 -10.38 18.88 1.23
C ASN A 107 -9.97 18.29 2.60
N THR A 108 -9.11 17.29 2.60
CA THR A 108 -8.51 16.70 3.79
C THR A 108 -6.99 16.78 3.71
N VAL A 109 -6.29 16.51 4.82
CA VAL A 109 -4.82 16.41 4.83
C VAL A 109 -4.29 15.33 3.85
N PHE A 110 -5.10 14.36 3.47
CA PHE A 110 -4.72 13.35 2.49
C PHE A 110 -4.63 13.92 1.06
N GLU A 111 -5.37 14.96 0.74
CA GLU A 111 -5.18 15.70 -0.52
C GLU A 111 -3.83 16.43 -0.53
N ASP A 112 -3.44 17.06 0.58
CA ASP A 112 -2.13 17.70 0.69
C ASP A 112 -0.99 16.68 0.52
N VAL A 113 -1.15 15.50 1.14
CA VAL A 113 -0.23 14.37 0.99
C VAL A 113 -0.13 13.91 -0.48
N TYR A 114 -1.28 13.74 -1.14
CA TYR A 114 -1.32 13.33 -2.54
C TYR A 114 -0.66 14.35 -3.45
N ASN A 115 -0.93 15.65 -3.24
CA ASN A 115 -0.33 16.75 -3.99
C ASN A 115 1.19 16.84 -3.76
N ALA A 116 1.65 16.65 -2.52
CA ALA A 116 3.08 16.61 -2.22
C ALA A 116 3.78 15.43 -2.93
N LEU A 117 3.16 14.25 -2.94
CA LEU A 117 3.69 13.09 -3.64
C LEU A 117 3.73 13.29 -5.16
N THR A 118 2.65 13.80 -5.77
CA THR A 118 2.56 14.04 -7.22
C THR A 118 3.50 15.14 -7.70
N SER A 119 3.85 16.09 -6.84
CA SER A 119 4.83 17.13 -7.18
C SER A 119 6.26 16.57 -7.31
N LYS A 120 6.54 15.43 -6.70
CA LYS A 120 7.86 14.81 -6.64
C LYS A 120 7.99 13.55 -7.50
N TYR A 121 6.93 12.77 -7.60
CA TYR A 121 6.94 11.46 -8.23
C TYR A 121 5.83 11.30 -9.27
N LYS A 122 6.09 10.55 -10.31
CA LYS A 122 5.04 9.98 -11.14
C LYS A 122 4.44 8.79 -10.36
N LEU A 123 3.17 8.91 -9.98
CA LEU A 123 2.53 7.94 -9.11
C LEU A 123 1.74 6.88 -9.88
N GLY A 124 1.75 5.67 -9.34
CA GLY A 124 0.71 4.67 -9.52
C GLY A 124 -0.31 4.74 -8.38
N ARG A 125 -0.75 3.58 -7.89
CA ARG A 125 -1.68 3.51 -6.76
C ARG A 125 -1.07 4.06 -5.48
N VAL A 126 -1.87 4.83 -4.77
CA VAL A 126 -1.60 5.27 -3.40
C VAL A 126 -2.65 4.65 -2.50
N ARG A 127 -2.25 3.84 -1.53
CA ARG A 127 -3.15 3.06 -0.69
C ARG A 127 -2.80 3.19 0.79
N ILE A 128 -3.81 3.19 1.66
CA ILE A 128 -3.63 2.92 3.07
C ILE A 128 -3.76 1.41 3.25
N MET A 129 -2.69 0.78 3.71
CA MET A 129 -2.60 -0.66 3.89
C MET A 129 -2.63 -1.01 5.37
N ASN A 130 -3.56 -1.88 5.74
CA ASN A 130 -3.64 -2.48 7.06
C ASN A 130 -2.91 -3.83 7.07
N LEU A 131 -2.03 -3.99 8.03
CA LEU A 131 -1.49 -5.29 8.38
C LEU A 131 -1.87 -5.63 9.81
N GLN A 132 -2.83 -6.55 9.95
CA GLN A 132 -3.38 -6.98 11.23
C GLN A 132 -2.30 -7.59 12.16
N PRO A 133 -2.56 -7.65 13.49
CA PRO A 133 -1.66 -8.28 14.45
C PRO A 133 -1.32 -9.73 14.06
N LYS A 134 -0.04 -10.09 14.24
CA LYS A 134 0.49 -11.45 13.99
C LYS A 134 0.33 -11.92 12.54
N LYS A 135 0.22 -10.99 11.58
CA LYS A 135 0.15 -11.27 10.14
C LYS A 135 1.44 -10.85 9.44
N CYS A 136 1.69 -11.48 8.31
CA CYS A 136 2.73 -11.09 7.36
C CYS A 136 2.16 -11.16 5.93
N LEU A 137 2.78 -10.40 5.04
CA LEU A 137 2.53 -10.54 3.61
C LEU A 137 3.29 -11.75 3.08
N THR A 138 2.77 -12.37 2.03
CA THR A 138 3.55 -13.35 1.24
C THR A 138 4.80 -12.69 0.66
N TRP A 139 5.86 -13.47 0.51
CA TRP A 139 7.05 -13.01 -0.21
C TRP A 139 6.71 -12.78 -1.68
N HIS A 140 7.01 -11.59 -2.18
CA HIS A 140 6.77 -11.19 -3.56
C HIS A 140 7.79 -10.13 -4.00
N ALA A 141 7.80 -9.82 -5.28
CA ALA A 141 8.51 -8.68 -5.84
C ALA A 141 7.50 -7.79 -6.57
N ASP A 142 7.65 -6.49 -6.47
CA ASP A 142 6.87 -5.52 -7.21
C ASP A 142 7.54 -5.17 -8.55
N ASN A 143 6.77 -4.62 -9.47
CA ASN A 143 7.28 -4.06 -10.72
C ASN A 143 7.68 -2.57 -10.59
N THR A 144 7.49 -1.98 -9.41
CA THR A 144 7.79 -0.58 -9.12
C THR A 144 8.38 -0.44 -7.72
N ASN A 145 9.08 0.67 -7.48
CA ASN A 145 9.47 1.06 -6.13
C ASN A 145 8.27 1.58 -5.35
N ARG A 146 8.42 1.68 -4.02
CA ARG A 146 7.37 2.22 -3.15
C ARG A 146 7.91 3.34 -2.27
N VAL A 147 7.04 4.31 -1.99
CA VAL A 147 7.23 5.24 -0.89
C VAL A 147 6.19 4.92 0.18
N HIS A 148 6.65 4.78 1.40
CA HIS A 148 5.82 4.47 2.57
C HIS A 148 5.77 5.67 3.50
N TYR A 149 4.59 5.89 4.10
CA TYR A 149 4.40 6.76 5.25
C TYR A 149 3.64 5.98 6.33
N PRO A 150 4.32 5.52 7.39
CA PRO A 150 3.65 4.82 8.48
C PRO A 150 2.74 5.77 9.26
N ILE A 151 1.42 5.56 9.13
CA ILE A 151 0.38 6.29 9.87
C ILE A 151 0.32 5.76 11.31
N LYS A 152 0.40 4.44 11.46
CA LYS A 152 0.43 3.74 12.75
C LYS A 152 1.35 2.54 12.64
N THR A 153 2.39 2.51 13.47
CA THR A 153 3.34 1.40 13.54
C THR A 153 3.82 1.21 14.97
N GLN A 154 4.29 0.03 15.31
CA GLN A 154 4.75 -0.29 16.66
C GLN A 154 6.02 -1.13 16.61
N LYS A 155 6.71 -1.19 17.76
CA LYS A 155 7.82 -2.12 17.95
C LYS A 155 7.37 -3.55 17.57
N GLY A 156 8.14 -4.21 16.72
CA GLY A 156 7.80 -5.54 16.18
C GLY A 156 7.15 -5.51 14.79
N CYS A 157 6.90 -4.32 14.23
CA CYS A 157 6.52 -4.16 12.83
C CYS A 157 7.75 -3.90 11.97
N PHE A 158 7.97 -4.73 10.97
CA PHE A 158 9.14 -4.63 10.11
C PHE A 158 8.78 -4.83 8.65
N MET A 159 9.65 -4.34 7.79
CA MET A 159 9.69 -4.70 6.38
C MET A 159 11.04 -5.37 6.08
N VAL A 160 11.02 -6.37 5.23
CA VAL A 160 12.21 -7.10 4.79
C VAL A 160 12.30 -7.00 3.27
N ILE A 161 13.41 -6.50 2.77
CA ILE A 161 13.70 -6.48 1.32
C ILE A 161 15.02 -7.22 1.12
N ASN A 162 14.97 -8.30 0.34
CA ASN A 162 16.06 -9.26 0.24
C ASN A 162 16.54 -9.68 1.62
N SER A 163 17.54 -9.58 2.16
CA SER A 163 17.95 -9.93 3.53
C SER A 163 18.06 -8.74 4.49
N LYS A 164 17.60 -7.56 4.09
CA LYS A 164 17.64 -6.35 4.92
C LYS A 164 16.32 -6.17 5.64
N VAL A 165 16.37 -6.00 6.96
CA VAL A 165 15.23 -5.81 7.85
C VAL A 165 15.22 -4.36 8.33
N GLN A 166 14.07 -3.69 8.24
CA GLN A 166 13.92 -2.29 8.66
C GLN A 166 12.58 -2.08 9.35
N HIS A 167 12.59 -1.43 10.50
CA HIS A 167 11.42 -0.77 11.07
C HIS A 167 11.26 0.59 10.40
N LEU A 168 10.08 0.88 9.87
CA LEU A 168 9.76 2.18 9.28
C LEU A 168 9.11 3.04 10.36
N ASP A 169 9.79 4.10 10.79
CA ASP A 169 9.32 4.99 11.86
C ASP A 169 8.01 5.69 11.47
N GLN A 170 7.11 5.86 12.44
CA GLN A 170 5.85 6.59 12.24
C GLN A 170 6.11 8.05 11.85
N ASN A 171 5.21 8.62 11.04
CA ASN A 171 5.26 10.00 10.55
C ASN A 171 6.59 10.35 9.83
N THR A 172 7.16 9.37 9.14
CA THR A 172 8.41 9.53 8.39
C THR A 172 8.27 8.91 7.01
N TRP A 173 8.70 9.62 5.98
CA TRP A 173 8.72 9.10 4.62
C TRP A 173 9.89 8.16 4.40
N TRP A 174 9.59 7.01 3.80
CA TRP A 174 10.56 5.98 3.48
C TRP A 174 10.45 5.56 2.03
N PHE A 175 11.53 5.70 1.28
CA PHE A 175 11.66 5.03 -0.01
C PHE A 175 12.10 3.58 0.22
N THR A 176 11.47 2.65 -0.49
CA THR A 176 11.75 1.22 -0.42
C THR A 176 11.97 0.67 -1.83
N ASN A 177 13.13 0.05 -2.02
CA ASN A 177 13.55 -0.50 -3.31
C ASN A 177 12.90 -1.88 -3.53
N THR A 178 11.60 -1.90 -3.84
CA THR A 178 10.80 -3.11 -4.03
C THR A 178 10.79 -3.61 -5.48
N ASN A 179 11.18 -2.75 -6.44
CA ASN A 179 11.21 -3.10 -7.85
C ASN A 179 12.15 -4.27 -8.12
N ASN A 180 11.57 -5.41 -8.54
CA ASN A 180 12.27 -6.69 -8.77
C ASN A 180 13.08 -7.20 -7.56
N ASN A 181 12.78 -6.74 -6.34
CA ASN A 181 13.40 -7.21 -5.11
C ASN A 181 12.37 -7.96 -4.26
N MET A 182 12.73 -9.20 -3.88
CA MET A 182 11.88 -10.02 -3.01
C MET A 182 11.71 -9.35 -1.65
N HIS A 183 10.48 -9.16 -1.25
CA HIS A 183 10.17 -8.49 0.02
C HIS A 183 8.91 -9.02 0.68
N THR A 184 8.81 -8.72 1.96
CA THR A 184 7.62 -8.93 2.80
C THR A 184 7.53 -7.85 3.87
N ALA A 185 6.39 -7.72 4.49
CA ALA A 185 6.19 -6.95 5.71
C ALA A 185 5.50 -7.82 6.74
N PHE A 186 5.84 -7.64 8.01
CA PHE A 186 5.17 -8.35 9.09
C PHE A 186 4.84 -7.43 10.26
N ASN A 187 3.77 -7.79 10.95
CA ASN A 187 3.30 -7.15 12.16
C ASN A 187 3.34 -8.16 13.30
N GLY A 188 4.45 -8.20 14.04
CA GLY A 188 4.60 -9.01 15.24
C GLY A 188 3.95 -8.42 16.49
N SER A 189 3.33 -7.24 16.41
CA SER A 189 2.71 -6.53 17.53
C SER A 189 1.32 -7.08 17.87
N LYS A 190 0.62 -6.41 18.81
CA LYS A 190 -0.76 -6.72 19.21
C LYS A 190 -1.80 -5.74 18.62
N GLN A 191 -1.37 -4.78 17.79
CA GLN A 191 -2.22 -3.74 17.21
C GLN A 191 -2.09 -3.74 15.68
N ASP A 192 -3.09 -3.19 15.00
CA ASP A 192 -3.04 -2.98 13.56
C ASP A 192 -1.91 -2.02 13.18
N ARG A 193 -1.31 -2.25 12.04
CA ARG A 193 -0.29 -1.42 11.42
C ARG A 193 -0.87 -0.78 10.16
N TYR A 194 -0.89 0.55 10.11
CA TYR A 194 -1.38 1.31 8.94
C TYR A 194 -0.23 2.05 8.28
N HIS A 195 -0.01 1.77 7.01
CA HIS A 195 0.94 2.52 6.18
C HIS A 195 0.23 3.09 4.96
N LEU A 196 0.44 4.37 4.67
CA LEU A 196 0.20 4.89 3.33
C LEU A 196 1.36 4.41 2.46
N VAL A 197 1.03 3.84 1.30
CA VAL A 197 1.99 3.22 0.37
C VAL A 197 1.69 3.72 -1.03
N ALA A 198 2.64 4.40 -1.64
CA ALA A 198 2.57 4.90 -3.01
C ALA A 198 3.47 4.09 -3.94
N ALA A 199 2.93 3.64 -5.07
CA ALA A 199 3.71 3.10 -6.17
C ALA A 199 4.39 4.24 -6.94
N ILE A 200 5.69 4.09 -7.24
CA ILE A 200 6.47 5.07 -7.98
C ILE A 200 6.74 4.53 -9.37
N LEU A 201 6.29 5.27 -10.37
CA LEU A 201 6.49 4.96 -11.79
C LEU A 201 7.77 5.67 -12.25
N ASP A 202 8.76 4.91 -12.67
CA ASP A 202 10.03 5.43 -13.22
C ASP A 202 9.86 5.90 -14.67
#